data_6a5c6c13d8d3864c7a5bc0ef9f75024e
#
_entry.id   6a5c6c13d8d3864c7a5bc0ef9f75024e
#
_cell.length_a   1.000
_cell.length_b   1.000
_cell.length_c   1.000
_cell.angle_alpha   90.00
_cell.angle_beta   90.00
_cell.angle_gamma   90.00
#
_symmetry.space_group_name_H-M   'P 1'
#
loop_
_entity.id
_entity.type
_entity.pdbx_description
1 polymer ?
#
loop_
_entity_poly.entity_id
_entity_poly.type
_entity_poly.pdbx_seq_one_letter_code
_entity_poly.pdbx_strand_id
1 'polypeptide(L)'
;MAWDNVKSQRLRTGITASIIAIGITALVGILTSVSALRSSMIDSFQSFGANVVTVYGGRWAPKQSDPSEWVYQPRIEYRHARLFKEKMAGKGTVSINGTAASNVEVKSEYDKTDPNIRLVAGDENYLELSGFKADQGRFFSNEENESGR
;
A
#
# COMPACT_ATOMS: atom_id res chain seq x y z
N MET A 1 36.49 15.77 -57.96
CA MET A 1 37.11 16.29 -56.72
C MET A 1 36.21 17.19 -55.85
N ALA A 2 35.35 18.12 -56.40
CA ALA A 2 34.46 18.91 -55.52
C ALA A 2 33.31 18.15 -54.91
N TRP A 3 32.78 17.15 -55.57
CA TRP A 3 31.65 16.31 -55.12
C TRP A 3 32.02 15.36 -53.96
N ASP A 4 33.25 14.90 -53.90
CA ASP A 4 33.69 14.02 -52.82
C ASP A 4 33.88 14.75 -51.48
N ASN A 5 34.29 16.00 -51.52
CA ASN A 5 34.36 16.86 -50.34
C ASN A 5 32.99 17.21 -49.76
N VAL A 6 31.99 17.37 -50.60
CA VAL A 6 30.61 17.63 -50.16
C VAL A 6 29.99 16.37 -49.51
N LYS A 7 30.28 15.18 -50.05
CA LYS A 7 29.86 13.91 -49.42
C LYS A 7 30.52 13.68 -48.07
N SER A 8 31.82 13.97 -47.95
CA SER A 8 32.55 13.84 -46.68
C SER A 8 32.03 14.77 -45.59
N GLN A 9 31.63 16.00 -45.92
CA GLN A 9 31.06 16.97 -44.99
C GLN A 9 29.64 16.50 -44.51
N ARG A 10 28.82 15.99 -45.41
CA ARG A 10 27.48 15.48 -45.07
C ARG A 10 27.57 14.26 -44.15
N LEU A 11 28.52 13.36 -44.38
CA LEU A 11 28.74 12.21 -43.52
C LEU A 11 29.16 12.63 -42.11
N ARG A 12 30.11 13.58 -41.97
CA ARG A 12 30.55 14.09 -40.68
C ARG A 12 29.41 14.76 -39.91
N THR A 13 28.62 15.60 -40.59
CA THR A 13 27.46 16.29 -39.99
C THR A 13 26.40 15.27 -39.57
N GLY A 14 26.13 14.25 -40.40
CA GLY A 14 25.19 13.19 -40.08
C GLY A 14 25.60 12.39 -38.85
N ILE A 15 26.87 12.00 -38.75
CA ILE A 15 27.39 11.30 -37.59
C ILE A 15 27.28 12.15 -36.32
N THR A 16 27.70 13.42 -36.39
CA THR A 16 27.61 14.31 -35.23
C THR A 16 26.16 14.54 -34.78
N ALA A 17 25.25 14.77 -35.72
CA ALA A 17 23.82 14.92 -35.41
C ALA A 17 23.23 13.67 -34.80
N SER A 18 23.60 12.48 -35.29
CA SER A 18 23.14 11.21 -34.72
C SER A 18 23.61 11.00 -33.27
N ILE A 19 24.87 11.33 -32.99
CA ILE A 19 25.41 11.23 -31.62
C ILE A 19 24.64 12.14 -30.66
N ILE A 20 24.39 13.37 -31.06
CA ILE A 20 23.65 14.35 -30.28
C ILE A 20 22.20 13.87 -30.09
N ALA A 21 21.55 13.39 -31.16
CA ALA A 21 20.19 12.88 -31.09
C ALA A 21 20.04 11.67 -30.11
N ILE A 22 20.99 10.73 -30.20
CA ILE A 22 21.04 9.58 -29.28
C ILE A 22 21.24 10.06 -27.83
N GLY A 23 22.14 11.00 -27.60
CA GLY A 23 22.39 11.55 -26.27
C GLY A 23 21.15 12.21 -25.65
N ILE A 24 20.46 13.05 -26.44
CA ILE A 24 19.22 13.71 -25.99
C ILE A 24 18.12 12.67 -25.74
N THR A 25 17.95 11.70 -26.64
CA THR A 25 16.95 10.65 -26.50
C THR A 25 17.20 9.82 -25.26
N ALA A 26 18.44 9.46 -24.99
CA ALA A 26 18.81 8.72 -23.78
C ALA A 26 18.50 9.53 -22.52
N LEU A 27 18.84 10.81 -22.49
CA LEU A 27 18.57 11.69 -21.36
C LEU A 27 17.05 11.82 -21.07
N VAL A 28 16.27 12.11 -22.11
CA VAL A 28 14.80 12.22 -22.00
C VAL A 28 14.20 10.88 -21.57
N GLY A 29 14.68 9.78 -22.13
CA GLY A 29 14.24 8.43 -21.76
C GLY A 29 14.46 8.11 -20.28
N ILE A 30 15.63 8.45 -19.74
CA ILE A 30 15.94 8.25 -18.32
C ILE A 30 15.04 9.12 -17.44
N LEU A 31 14.89 10.42 -17.76
CA LEU A 31 14.04 11.32 -16.97
C LEU A 31 12.58 10.86 -16.97
N THR A 32 12.07 10.43 -18.11
CA THR A 32 10.71 9.90 -18.23
C THR A 32 10.52 8.61 -17.41
N SER A 33 11.49 7.70 -17.48
CA SER A 33 11.46 6.44 -16.73
C SER A 33 11.48 6.68 -15.21
N VAL A 34 12.33 7.60 -14.74
CA VAL A 34 12.40 7.99 -13.33
C VAL A 34 11.08 8.62 -12.86
N SER A 35 10.47 9.50 -13.67
CA SER A 35 9.18 10.11 -13.36
C SER A 35 8.06 9.06 -13.27
N ALA A 36 8.01 8.14 -14.21
CA ALA A 36 7.03 7.04 -14.21
C ALA A 36 7.19 6.13 -12.99
N LEU A 37 8.44 5.77 -12.66
CA LEU A 37 8.73 4.95 -11.48
C LEU A 37 8.31 5.67 -10.19
N ARG A 38 8.61 6.96 -10.06
CA ARG A 38 8.21 7.77 -8.91
C ARG A 38 6.69 7.81 -8.75
N SER A 39 5.95 8.02 -9.82
CA SER A 39 4.47 8.02 -9.80
C SER A 39 3.94 6.65 -9.35
N SER A 40 4.41 5.57 -9.95
CA SER A 40 4.02 4.20 -9.56
C SER A 40 4.32 3.88 -8.11
N MET A 41 5.45 4.37 -7.58
CA MET A 41 5.78 4.18 -6.16
C MET A 41 4.82 4.95 -5.26
N ILE A 42 4.52 6.21 -5.56
CA ILE A 42 3.58 7.03 -4.78
C ILE A 42 2.20 6.37 -4.76
N ASP A 43 1.69 5.95 -5.92
CA ASP A 43 0.40 5.28 -6.04
C ASP A 43 0.38 3.96 -5.26
N SER A 44 1.45 3.19 -5.31
CA SER A 44 1.60 1.96 -4.52
C SER A 44 1.61 2.24 -3.02
N PHE A 45 2.37 3.24 -2.56
CA PHE A 45 2.38 3.62 -1.15
C PHE A 45 1.03 4.13 -0.66
N GLN A 46 0.30 4.87 -1.47
CA GLN A 46 -1.06 5.33 -1.12
C GLN A 46 -2.03 4.14 -1.00
N SER A 47 -1.93 3.16 -1.88
CA SER A 47 -2.76 1.95 -1.81
C SER A 47 -2.43 1.07 -0.61
N PHE A 48 -1.19 1.09 -0.11
CA PHE A 48 -0.78 0.38 1.11
C PHE A 48 -1.10 1.14 2.40
N GLY A 49 -1.85 2.24 2.35
CA GLY A 49 -2.25 3.01 3.53
C GLY A 49 -1.11 3.85 4.11
N ALA A 50 -0.36 4.56 3.27
CA ALA A 50 0.74 5.42 3.70
C ALA A 50 0.36 6.48 4.76
N ASN A 51 -0.93 6.79 4.88
CA ASN A 51 -1.49 7.70 5.88
C ASN A 51 -2.19 6.97 7.04
N VAL A 52 -1.97 5.64 7.17
CA VAL A 52 -2.60 4.84 8.21
C VAL A 52 -1.60 4.55 9.33
N VAL A 53 -1.98 4.86 10.54
CA VAL A 53 -1.25 4.50 11.75
C VAL A 53 -1.92 3.30 12.40
N THR A 54 -1.19 2.21 12.55
CA THR A 54 -1.72 1.01 13.20
C THR A 54 -1.20 0.91 14.63
N VAL A 55 -2.11 0.80 15.59
CA VAL A 55 -1.80 0.65 17.00
C VAL A 55 -2.05 -0.80 17.43
N TYR A 56 -1.03 -1.42 17.95
CA TYR A 56 -1.07 -2.80 18.44
C TYR A 56 -0.93 -2.86 19.96
N GLY A 57 -1.69 -3.74 20.59
CA GLY A 57 -1.51 -4.15 21.97
C GLY A 57 -1.25 -5.65 22.09
N GLY A 58 -1.01 -6.13 23.31
CA GLY A 58 -0.81 -7.55 23.57
C GLY A 58 0.52 -8.11 23.08
N ARG A 59 1.56 -7.30 23.00
CA ARG A 59 2.89 -7.69 22.54
C ARG A 59 4.00 -7.08 23.38
N TRP A 60 5.17 -7.69 23.31
CA TRP A 60 6.40 -7.10 23.82
C TRP A 60 6.87 -6.00 22.87
N ALA A 61 7.20 -4.85 23.40
CA ALA A 61 7.75 -3.74 22.64
C ALA A 61 8.85 -3.02 23.43
N PRO A 62 9.82 -2.39 22.77
CA PRO A 62 10.82 -1.56 23.42
C PRO A 62 10.14 -0.44 24.21
N LYS A 63 10.66 -0.16 25.41
CA LYS A 63 10.21 0.96 26.21
C LYS A 63 10.68 2.28 25.59
N GLN A 64 9.81 3.26 25.54
CA GLN A 64 10.11 4.55 24.91
C GLN A 64 11.26 5.30 25.59
N SER A 65 11.44 5.13 26.91
CA SER A 65 12.51 5.74 27.68
C SER A 65 13.85 4.99 27.58
N ASP A 66 13.84 3.71 27.27
CA ASP A 66 15.03 2.86 27.11
C ASP A 66 14.70 1.74 26.09
N PRO A 67 15.14 1.87 24.84
CA PRO A 67 14.90 0.87 23.80
C PRO A 67 15.53 -0.50 24.05
N SER A 68 16.45 -0.63 25.00
CA SER A 68 17.05 -1.91 25.40
C SER A 68 16.14 -2.71 26.34
N GLU A 69 15.22 -2.04 27.03
CA GLU A 69 14.25 -2.65 27.91
C GLU A 69 12.95 -2.97 27.17
N TRP A 70 12.54 -4.23 27.18
CA TRP A 70 11.31 -4.70 26.56
C TRP A 70 10.21 -4.82 27.60
N VAL A 71 9.08 -4.18 27.33
CA VAL A 71 7.92 -4.16 28.22
C VAL A 71 6.71 -4.75 27.48
N TYR A 72 5.95 -5.57 28.18
CA TYR A 72 4.70 -6.10 27.65
C TYR A 72 3.64 -4.99 27.58
N GLN A 73 3.19 -4.70 26.37
CA GLN A 73 2.08 -3.78 26.14
C GLN A 73 0.75 -4.52 26.36
N PRO A 74 -0.14 -4.01 27.21
CA PRO A 74 -1.42 -4.66 27.46
C PRO A 74 -2.27 -4.76 26.19
N ARG A 75 -3.15 -5.71 26.12
CA ARG A 75 -4.12 -5.81 25.03
C ARG A 75 -5.06 -4.62 25.05
N ILE A 76 -5.38 -4.12 23.87
CA ILE A 76 -6.40 -3.07 23.71
C ILE A 76 -7.76 -3.76 23.82
N GLU A 77 -8.53 -3.41 24.86
CA GLU A 77 -9.91 -3.89 24.99
C GLU A 77 -10.82 -3.18 23.98
N TYR A 78 -11.78 -3.89 23.44
CA TYR A 78 -12.75 -3.37 22.46
C TYR A 78 -13.43 -2.08 22.95
N ARG A 79 -13.78 -2.00 24.22
CA ARG A 79 -14.37 -0.81 24.83
C ARG A 79 -13.49 0.43 24.69
N HIS A 80 -12.18 0.30 24.92
CA HIS A 80 -11.25 1.41 24.78
C HIS A 80 -11.04 1.81 23.33
N ALA A 81 -10.99 0.83 22.42
CA ALA A 81 -10.90 1.09 20.99
C ALA A 81 -12.14 1.83 20.47
N ARG A 82 -13.34 1.44 20.93
CA ARG A 82 -14.60 2.12 20.59
C ARG A 82 -14.63 3.57 21.07
N LEU A 83 -14.26 3.82 22.33
CA LEU A 83 -14.18 5.16 22.87
C LEU A 83 -13.16 6.03 22.12
N PHE A 84 -12.06 5.43 21.67
CA PHE A 84 -11.09 6.14 20.82
C PHE A 84 -11.69 6.49 19.47
N LYS A 85 -12.38 5.54 18.81
CA LYS A 85 -13.08 5.78 17.53
C LYS A 85 -14.08 6.94 17.66
N GLU A 86 -14.89 6.96 18.72
CA GLU A 86 -15.84 8.04 19.00
C GLU A 86 -15.15 9.41 19.19
N LYS A 87 -14.04 9.47 19.92
CA LYS A 87 -13.27 10.71 20.13
C LYS A 87 -12.55 11.21 18.88
N MET A 88 -12.26 10.33 17.95
CA MET A 88 -11.62 10.66 16.68
C MET A 88 -12.61 11.04 15.58
N ALA A 89 -13.92 10.91 15.84
CA ALA A 89 -14.96 11.30 14.89
C ALA A 89 -14.76 12.76 14.41
N GLY A 90 -14.72 12.96 13.11
CA GLY A 90 -14.45 14.25 12.48
C GLY A 90 -12.97 14.71 12.42
N LYS A 91 -12.03 13.92 12.99
CA LYS A 91 -10.59 14.17 12.90
C LYS A 91 -9.86 13.20 12.00
N GLY A 92 -10.43 12.02 11.81
CA GLY A 92 -9.88 10.98 10.97
C GLY A 92 -10.73 9.72 11.02
N THR A 93 -10.53 8.84 10.06
CA THR A 93 -11.19 7.55 9.99
C THR A 93 -10.45 6.55 10.88
N VAL A 94 -11.19 5.85 11.74
CA VAL A 94 -10.65 4.82 12.63
C VAL A 94 -11.31 3.49 12.31
N SER A 95 -10.51 2.43 12.17
CA SER A 95 -10.97 1.05 12.08
C SER A 95 -10.51 0.25 13.29
N ILE A 96 -11.39 -0.59 13.78
CA ILE A 96 -11.10 -1.55 14.84
C ILE A 96 -11.09 -2.93 14.21
N ASN A 97 -9.96 -3.61 14.31
CA ASN A 97 -9.80 -4.94 13.77
C ASN A 97 -9.01 -5.84 14.71
N GLY A 98 -9.13 -7.14 14.50
CA GLY A 98 -8.40 -8.13 15.27
C GLY A 98 -8.44 -9.50 14.61
N THR A 99 -7.52 -10.38 15.01
CA THR A 99 -7.54 -11.76 14.57
C THR A 99 -8.60 -12.52 15.39
N ALA A 100 -9.64 -12.97 14.71
CA ALA A 100 -10.70 -13.79 15.34
C ALA A 100 -10.25 -15.23 15.50
N ALA A 101 -9.62 -15.81 14.47
CA ALA A 101 -9.09 -17.16 14.52
C ALA A 101 -7.93 -17.32 13.54
N SER A 102 -7.06 -18.29 13.79
CA SER A 102 -5.98 -18.68 12.89
C SER A 102 -6.10 -20.17 12.60
N ASN A 103 -5.58 -20.59 11.45
CA ASN A 103 -5.62 -21.98 11.00
C ASN A 103 -7.06 -22.51 10.87
N VAL A 104 -7.91 -21.73 10.21
CA VAL A 104 -9.33 -22.07 9.96
C VAL A 104 -9.48 -22.58 8.53
N GLU A 105 -10.27 -23.64 8.37
CA GLU A 105 -10.75 -24.09 7.07
C GLU A 105 -12.10 -23.40 6.79
N VAL A 106 -12.17 -22.67 5.68
CA VAL A 106 -13.42 -22.03 5.23
C VAL A 106 -14.05 -22.93 4.16
N LYS A 107 -15.32 -23.26 4.35
CA LYS A 107 -16.10 -24.12 3.43
C LYS A 107 -17.20 -23.31 2.78
N SER A 108 -17.36 -23.49 1.47
CA SER A 108 -18.54 -23.09 0.72
C SER A 108 -19.32 -24.34 0.30
N GLU A 109 -20.43 -24.15 -0.37
CA GLU A 109 -21.23 -25.28 -0.91
C GLU A 109 -20.46 -26.11 -1.95
N TYR A 110 -19.51 -25.51 -2.65
CA TYR A 110 -18.81 -26.11 -3.79
C TYR A 110 -17.33 -26.37 -3.54
N ASP A 111 -16.71 -25.73 -2.54
CA ASP A 111 -15.27 -25.80 -2.33
C ASP A 111 -14.89 -25.54 -0.86
N LYS A 112 -13.64 -25.86 -0.53
CA LYS A 112 -13.05 -25.61 0.79
C LYS A 112 -11.60 -25.15 0.65
N THR A 113 -11.18 -24.28 1.57
CA THR A 113 -9.78 -23.81 1.61
C THR A 113 -8.90 -24.77 2.41
N ASP A 114 -7.58 -24.62 2.26
CA ASP A 114 -6.63 -25.22 3.19
C ASP A 114 -6.82 -24.70 4.62
N PRO A 115 -6.53 -25.50 5.66
CA PRO A 115 -6.74 -25.13 7.06
C PRO A 115 -5.65 -24.17 7.60
N ASN A 116 -5.21 -23.21 6.81
CA ASN A 116 -4.19 -22.22 7.15
C ASN A 116 -4.69 -20.77 7.03
N ILE A 117 -5.99 -20.59 6.86
CA ILE A 117 -6.58 -19.26 6.70
C ILE A 117 -6.62 -18.55 8.05
N ARG A 118 -6.28 -17.26 8.05
CA ARG A 118 -6.47 -16.36 9.18
C ARG A 118 -7.78 -15.61 9.01
N LEU A 119 -8.67 -15.77 9.99
CA LEU A 119 -9.91 -15.02 10.05
C LEU A 119 -9.66 -13.69 10.78
N VAL A 120 -9.92 -12.60 10.11
CA VAL A 120 -9.82 -11.25 10.65
C VAL A 120 -11.23 -10.70 10.87
N ALA A 121 -11.52 -10.26 12.08
CA ALA A 121 -12.69 -9.46 12.37
C ALA A 121 -12.33 -7.99 12.16
N GLY A 122 -13.17 -7.24 11.48
CA GLY A 122 -12.97 -5.82 11.24
C GLY A 122 -14.30 -5.08 11.22
N ASP A 123 -14.24 -3.78 11.36
CA ASP A 123 -15.39 -2.90 11.22
C ASP A 123 -15.59 -2.43 9.77
N GLU A 124 -16.61 -1.60 9.53
CA GLU A 124 -16.98 -1.08 8.22
C GLU A 124 -15.84 -0.32 7.50
N ASN A 125 -14.91 0.27 8.26
CA ASN A 125 -13.79 1.04 7.71
C ASN A 125 -12.55 0.18 7.41
N TYR A 126 -12.57 -1.11 7.81
CA TYR A 126 -11.41 -1.99 7.72
C TYR A 126 -10.92 -2.15 6.28
N LEU A 127 -11.82 -2.36 5.34
CA LEU A 127 -11.48 -2.60 3.94
C LEU A 127 -10.75 -1.40 3.34
N GLU A 128 -11.31 -0.20 3.55
CA GLU A 128 -10.75 1.06 3.05
C GLU A 128 -9.35 1.32 3.62
N LEU A 129 -9.21 1.24 4.95
CA LEU A 129 -7.93 1.52 5.62
C LEU A 129 -6.87 0.45 5.38
N SER A 130 -7.27 -0.78 5.05
CA SER A 130 -6.36 -1.86 4.69
C SER A 130 -5.93 -1.85 3.22
N GLY A 131 -6.49 -0.94 2.41
CA GLY A 131 -6.19 -0.83 0.98
C GLY A 131 -6.79 -1.97 0.14
N PHE A 132 -7.70 -2.78 0.71
CA PHE A 132 -8.40 -3.81 -0.02
C PHE A 132 -9.58 -3.23 -0.79
N LYS A 133 -9.85 -3.81 -1.93
CA LYS A 133 -11.04 -3.50 -2.74
C LYS A 133 -11.84 -4.77 -2.94
N ALA A 134 -13.17 -4.66 -2.84
CA ALA A 134 -14.04 -5.76 -3.20
C ALA A 134 -14.00 -5.95 -4.72
N ASP A 135 -13.69 -7.16 -5.18
CA ASP A 135 -13.73 -7.52 -6.60
C ASP A 135 -15.17 -7.68 -7.06
N GLN A 136 -16.00 -8.30 -6.24
CA GLN A 136 -17.43 -8.48 -6.49
C GLN A 136 -18.21 -8.23 -5.20
N GLY A 137 -19.41 -7.68 -5.33
CA GLY A 137 -20.27 -7.40 -4.19
C GLY A 137 -19.92 -6.11 -3.46
N ARG A 138 -20.20 -6.07 -2.18
CA ARG A 138 -19.95 -4.94 -1.28
C ARG A 138 -19.47 -5.44 0.09
N PHE A 139 -18.82 -4.57 0.82
CA PHE A 139 -18.53 -4.81 2.22
C PHE A 139 -19.76 -4.48 3.10
N PHE A 140 -19.77 -4.91 4.34
CA PHE A 140 -20.88 -4.66 5.26
C PHE A 140 -20.95 -3.18 5.69
N SER A 141 -22.16 -2.74 5.98
CA SER A 141 -22.42 -1.38 6.46
C SER A 141 -22.28 -1.27 7.98
N ASN A 142 -22.25 -0.05 8.50
CA ASN A 142 -22.23 0.19 9.94
C ASN A 142 -23.45 -0.43 10.66
N GLU A 143 -24.63 -0.36 10.05
CA GLU A 143 -25.85 -0.94 10.59
C GLU A 143 -25.77 -2.47 10.70
N GLU A 144 -25.20 -3.13 9.69
CA GLU A 144 -24.95 -4.56 9.68
C GLU A 144 -23.91 -4.96 10.73
N ASN A 145 -22.85 -4.14 10.90
CA ASN A 145 -21.83 -4.34 11.91
C ASN A 145 -22.39 -4.23 13.34
N GLU A 146 -23.28 -3.29 13.62
CA GLU A 146 -23.90 -3.11 14.93
C GLU A 146 -25.00 -4.16 15.20
N SER A 147 -25.75 -4.58 14.19
CA SER A 147 -26.83 -5.54 14.34
C SER A 147 -26.36 -7.01 14.39
N GLY A 148 -25.10 -7.27 14.01
CA GLY A 148 -24.53 -8.62 13.95
C GLY A 148 -25.18 -9.54 12.90
N ARG A 149 -25.73 -8.97 11.85
CA ARG A 149 -26.41 -9.69 10.74
C ARG A 149 -25.62 -9.60 9.46
#